data_79c9bbc6d4b67e885727d1927d3a50a8
#
_entry.id   79c9bbc6d4b67e885727d1927d3a50a8
#
_cell.length_a   1.000
_cell.length_b   1.000
_cell.length_c   1.000
_cell.angle_alpha   90.00
_cell.angle_beta   90.00
_cell.angle_gamma   90.00
#
_symmetry.space_group_name_H-M   'P 1'
#
loop_
_entity.id
_entity.type
_entity.pdbx_description
1 polymer ?
#
loop_
_entity_poly.entity_id
_entity_poly.type
_entity_poly.pdbx_seq_one_letter_code
_entity_poly.pdbx_strand_id
1 'polypeptide(L)'
;RGHFSLASWSVLEKYSKQIAEENLANKVPIEAKQCLEWHRSQGHRLVLVTATIAPMAEAMAEVLGMDAVYGCGPEIRSGTLSGSERGWSVPRRKGKVPVVEQDARENNHNLAECYGYGNTMADTWFMRITGNPIAINPGSTMRKMATENDWEIKIWKI
;
A
#
# COMPACT_ATOMS: atom_id res chain seq x y z
N ARG A 1 19.97 -3.46 -0.14
CA ARG A 1 20.08 -1.98 -0.28
C ARG A 1 21.03 -1.55 -1.42
N GLY A 2 22.09 -2.30 -1.74
CA GLY A 2 23.04 -1.94 -2.80
C GLY A 2 22.68 -2.36 -4.22
N HIS A 3 21.65 -3.17 -4.41
CA HIS A 3 21.33 -3.75 -5.73
C HIS A 3 20.78 -2.72 -6.74
N PHE A 4 20.30 -1.58 -6.26
CA PHE A 4 19.74 -0.51 -7.12
C PHE A 4 20.67 0.70 -7.25
N SER A 5 21.83 0.71 -6.56
CA SER A 5 22.82 1.76 -6.74
C SER A 5 23.31 1.73 -8.20
N LEU A 6 23.44 2.90 -8.81
CA LEU A 6 23.82 3.10 -10.21
C LEU A 6 22.78 2.70 -11.27
N ALA A 7 21.61 2.15 -10.87
CA ALA A 7 20.53 1.92 -11.81
C ALA A 7 19.84 3.24 -12.19
N SER A 8 19.47 3.36 -13.47
CA SER A 8 18.66 4.51 -13.92
C SER A 8 17.23 4.39 -13.38
N TRP A 9 16.72 5.49 -12.83
CA TRP A 9 15.33 5.57 -12.37
C TRP A 9 14.35 5.28 -13.51
N SER A 10 14.57 5.85 -14.69
CA SER A 10 13.72 5.64 -15.86
C SER A 10 13.63 4.19 -16.32
N VAL A 11 14.69 3.42 -16.16
CA VAL A 11 14.69 1.98 -16.46
C VAL A 11 13.79 1.23 -15.48
N LEU A 12 13.89 1.55 -14.18
CA LEU A 12 13.02 0.94 -13.17
C LEU A 12 11.55 1.30 -13.36
N GLU A 13 11.23 2.56 -13.67
CA GLU A 13 9.87 2.98 -13.99
C GLU A 13 9.29 2.20 -15.17
N LYS A 14 10.04 2.10 -16.27
CA LYS A 14 9.61 1.36 -17.46
C LYS A 14 9.29 -0.11 -17.15
N TYR A 15 10.20 -0.81 -16.49
CA TYR A 15 9.97 -2.22 -16.16
C TYR A 15 8.87 -2.40 -15.10
N SER A 16 8.75 -1.49 -14.14
CA SER A 16 7.68 -1.52 -13.15
C SER A 16 6.30 -1.37 -13.80
N LYS A 17 6.15 -0.44 -14.74
CA LYS A 17 4.93 -0.28 -15.53
C LYS A 17 4.58 -1.54 -16.30
N GLN A 18 5.53 -2.08 -17.06
CA GLN A 18 5.33 -3.30 -17.83
C GLN A 18 4.90 -4.47 -16.93
N ILE A 19 5.58 -4.70 -15.82
CA ILE A 19 5.24 -5.77 -14.87
C ILE A 19 3.85 -5.55 -14.26
N ALA A 20 3.50 -4.33 -13.89
CA ALA A 20 2.20 -4.02 -13.30
C ALA A 20 1.06 -4.25 -14.31
N GLU A 21 1.19 -3.78 -15.54
CA GLU A 21 0.20 -3.94 -16.59
C GLU A 21 0.03 -5.40 -17.00
N GLU A 22 1.12 -6.12 -17.23
CA GLU A 22 1.09 -7.51 -17.72
C GLU A 22 0.67 -8.52 -16.64
N ASN A 23 1.09 -8.31 -15.40
CA ASN A 23 0.93 -9.30 -14.34
C ASN A 23 -0.09 -8.93 -13.27
N LEU A 24 -0.17 -7.65 -12.87
CA LEU A 24 -1.04 -7.26 -11.79
C LEU A 24 -2.49 -7.12 -12.24
N ALA A 25 -2.74 -6.46 -13.37
CA ALA A 25 -4.09 -6.19 -13.86
C ALA A 25 -4.97 -7.45 -13.96
N ASN A 26 -4.35 -8.58 -14.33
CA ASN A 26 -5.00 -9.88 -14.49
C ASN A 26 -5.05 -10.72 -13.21
N LYS A 27 -4.28 -10.35 -12.17
CA LYS A 27 -4.17 -11.10 -10.90
C LYS A 27 -4.90 -10.43 -9.74
N VAL A 28 -5.47 -9.24 -9.95
CA VAL A 28 -6.28 -8.59 -8.90
C VAL A 28 -7.59 -9.35 -8.75
N PRO A 29 -7.91 -9.87 -7.55
CA PRO A 29 -9.17 -10.55 -7.28
C PRO A 29 -10.37 -9.71 -7.67
N ILE A 30 -11.43 -10.34 -8.17
CA ILE A 30 -12.66 -9.62 -8.54
C ILE A 30 -13.25 -8.90 -7.32
N GLU A 31 -13.17 -9.51 -6.15
CA GLU A 31 -13.64 -8.94 -4.90
C GLU A 31 -12.85 -7.66 -4.53
N ALA A 32 -11.53 -7.63 -4.83
CA ALA A 32 -10.72 -6.43 -4.64
C ALA A 32 -11.16 -5.30 -5.57
N LYS A 33 -11.41 -5.60 -6.85
CA LYS A 33 -11.92 -4.61 -7.81
C LYS A 33 -13.28 -4.06 -7.38
N GLN A 34 -14.18 -4.94 -6.96
CA GLN A 34 -15.50 -4.53 -6.45
C GLN A 34 -15.40 -3.68 -5.18
N CYS A 35 -14.48 -4.02 -4.28
CA CYS A 35 -14.24 -3.24 -3.08
C CYS A 35 -13.72 -1.83 -3.40
N LEU A 36 -12.75 -1.71 -4.30
CA LEU A 36 -12.24 -0.41 -4.77
C LEU A 36 -13.34 0.41 -5.43
N GLU A 37 -14.17 -0.20 -6.27
CA GLU A 37 -15.27 0.47 -6.95
C GLU A 37 -16.35 0.96 -5.95
N TRP A 38 -16.67 0.15 -4.95
CA TRP A 38 -17.56 0.57 -3.89
C TRP A 38 -17.02 1.80 -3.16
N HIS A 39 -15.74 1.80 -2.78
CA HIS A 39 -15.13 2.97 -2.13
C HIS A 39 -15.19 4.22 -3.01
N ARG A 40 -14.92 4.09 -4.32
CA ARG A 40 -15.05 5.20 -5.27
C ARG A 40 -16.48 5.74 -5.33
N SER A 41 -17.47 4.85 -5.36
CA SER A 41 -18.90 5.24 -5.40
C SER A 41 -19.32 6.02 -4.14
N GLN A 42 -18.65 5.79 -3.02
CA GLN A 42 -18.86 6.54 -1.77
C GLN A 42 -18.05 7.84 -1.70
N GLY A 43 -17.23 8.15 -2.71
CA GLY A 43 -16.34 9.32 -2.70
C GLY A 43 -15.15 9.18 -1.76
N HIS A 44 -14.78 7.96 -1.36
CA HIS A 44 -13.64 7.72 -0.49
C HIS A 44 -12.32 7.88 -1.24
N ARG A 45 -11.34 8.51 -0.59
CA ARG A 45 -9.96 8.58 -1.05
C ARG A 45 -9.29 7.22 -0.91
N LEU A 46 -8.65 6.75 -1.99
CA LEU A 46 -7.96 5.47 -2.06
C LEU A 46 -6.45 5.68 -1.93
N VAL A 47 -5.86 5.09 -0.91
CA VAL A 47 -4.43 5.26 -0.58
C VAL A 47 -3.72 3.92 -0.51
N LEU A 48 -2.65 3.75 -1.30
CA LEU A 48 -1.79 2.57 -1.26
C LEU A 48 -0.56 2.83 -0.38
N VAL A 49 -0.42 2.10 0.71
CA VAL A 49 0.75 2.18 1.61
C VAL A 49 1.47 0.84 1.61
N THR A 50 2.65 0.79 1.01
CA THR A 50 3.36 -0.46 0.75
C THR A 50 4.85 -0.38 1.05
N ALA A 51 5.45 -1.52 1.42
CA ALA A 51 6.90 -1.66 1.52
C ALA A 51 7.59 -1.94 0.16
N THR A 52 6.82 -1.96 -0.91
CA THR A 52 7.33 -2.11 -2.28
C THR A 52 8.11 -0.86 -2.70
N ILE A 53 9.12 -1.01 -3.55
CA ILE A 53 9.88 0.13 -4.09
C ILE A 53 8.96 1.09 -4.86
N ALA A 54 9.25 2.38 -4.75
CA ALA A 54 8.37 3.43 -5.26
C ALA A 54 7.95 3.27 -6.73
N PRO A 55 8.83 2.97 -7.71
CA PRO A 55 8.39 2.82 -9.10
C PRO A 55 7.37 1.71 -9.29
N MET A 56 7.54 0.59 -8.58
CA MET A 56 6.58 -0.51 -8.63
C MET A 56 5.27 -0.15 -7.91
N ALA A 57 5.37 0.52 -6.76
CA ALA A 57 4.19 0.98 -6.02
C ALA A 57 3.37 1.99 -6.83
N GLU A 58 4.02 2.92 -7.52
CA GLU A 58 3.41 3.90 -8.41
C GLU A 58 2.69 3.23 -9.59
N ALA A 59 3.36 2.27 -10.26
CA ALA A 59 2.76 1.51 -11.34
C ALA A 59 1.54 0.67 -10.87
N MET A 60 1.63 0.07 -9.68
CA MET A 60 0.49 -0.64 -9.07
C MET A 60 -0.65 0.31 -8.75
N ALA A 61 -0.36 1.49 -8.21
CA ALA A 61 -1.35 2.50 -7.89
C ALA A 61 -2.10 2.99 -9.14
N GLU A 62 -1.38 3.21 -10.25
CA GLU A 62 -1.95 3.57 -11.55
C GLU A 62 -2.94 2.49 -12.05
N VAL A 63 -2.53 1.21 -12.06
CA VAL A 63 -3.38 0.08 -12.46
C VAL A 63 -4.62 -0.06 -11.58
N LEU A 64 -4.50 0.21 -10.28
CA LEU A 64 -5.60 0.10 -9.32
C LEU A 64 -6.44 1.38 -9.22
N GLY A 65 -6.03 2.48 -9.86
CA GLY A 65 -6.70 3.77 -9.78
C GLY A 65 -6.68 4.37 -8.38
N MET A 66 -5.54 4.31 -7.69
CA MET A 66 -5.37 4.91 -6.36
C MET A 66 -5.17 6.42 -6.45
N ASP A 67 -5.69 7.17 -5.47
CA ASP A 67 -5.54 8.63 -5.39
C ASP A 67 -4.17 9.03 -4.83
N ALA A 68 -3.56 8.18 -4.03
CA ALA A 68 -2.21 8.37 -3.50
C ALA A 68 -1.47 7.05 -3.29
N VAL A 69 -0.13 7.12 -3.31
CA VAL A 69 0.74 5.97 -3.08
C VAL A 69 1.96 6.35 -2.25
N TYR A 70 2.25 5.52 -1.27
CA TYR A 70 3.42 5.64 -0.40
C TYR A 70 4.19 4.31 -0.43
N GLY A 71 5.24 4.29 -1.25
CA GLY A 71 6.17 3.17 -1.40
C GLY A 71 7.52 3.44 -0.73
N CYS A 72 8.38 2.42 -0.68
CA CYS A 72 9.77 2.59 -0.26
C CYS A 72 10.56 3.23 -1.41
N GLY A 73 11.09 4.43 -1.20
CA GLY A 73 11.90 5.11 -2.20
C GLY A 73 13.39 5.02 -1.91
N PRO A 74 14.24 4.69 -2.89
CA PRO A 74 15.64 5.09 -2.84
C PRO A 74 15.75 6.59 -3.09
N GLU A 75 16.78 7.21 -2.53
CA GLU A 75 17.14 8.56 -2.89
C GLU A 75 17.62 8.59 -4.35
N ILE A 76 17.15 9.58 -5.10
CA ILE A 76 17.58 9.79 -6.48
C ILE A 76 18.51 10.99 -6.51
N ARG A 77 19.70 10.81 -7.06
CA ARG A 77 20.66 11.89 -7.33
C ARG A 77 20.99 11.89 -8.82
N SER A 78 20.72 13.01 -9.47
CA SER A 78 20.98 13.20 -10.92
C SER A 78 20.41 12.06 -11.78
N GLY A 79 19.18 11.62 -11.50
CA GLY A 79 18.48 10.55 -12.25
C GLY A 79 18.98 9.12 -11.98
N THR A 80 19.92 8.96 -11.05
CA THR A 80 20.50 7.67 -10.68
C THR A 80 20.19 7.36 -9.21
N LEU A 81 19.99 6.08 -8.90
CA LEU A 81 19.76 5.64 -7.53
C LEU A 81 21.03 5.73 -6.71
N SER A 82 20.99 6.46 -5.58
CA SER A 82 22.16 6.63 -4.69
C SER A 82 22.45 5.43 -3.80
N GLY A 83 21.53 4.46 -3.71
CA GLY A 83 21.59 3.36 -2.75
C GLY A 83 21.14 3.74 -1.34
N SER A 84 20.87 5.02 -1.07
CA SER A 84 20.31 5.53 0.17
C SER A 84 18.77 5.54 0.13
N GLU A 85 18.12 5.50 1.28
CA GLU A 85 16.67 5.73 1.37
C GLU A 85 16.41 7.23 1.39
N ARG A 86 15.34 7.69 0.72
CA ARG A 86 14.83 9.04 0.92
C ARG A 86 14.56 9.24 2.41
N GLY A 87 14.86 10.40 2.95
CA GLY A 87 14.84 10.75 4.36
C GLY A 87 13.46 10.72 5.04
N TRP A 88 12.57 9.84 4.59
CA TRP A 88 11.30 9.61 5.25
C TRP A 88 11.23 8.22 5.87
N SER A 89 10.29 8.05 6.79
CA SER A 89 10.00 6.73 7.35
C SER A 89 9.62 5.77 6.23
N VAL A 90 10.41 4.72 6.09
CA VAL A 90 10.08 3.61 5.19
C VAL A 90 8.71 3.05 5.61
N PRO A 91 7.68 2.98 4.74
CA PRO A 91 6.36 2.52 5.11
C PRO A 91 6.32 1.00 5.30
N ARG A 92 7.05 0.52 6.30
CA ARG A 92 7.13 -0.88 6.72
C ARG A 92 6.68 -1.02 8.16
N ARG A 93 5.82 -1.99 8.46
CA ARG A 93 5.33 -2.25 9.82
C ARG A 93 4.83 -0.95 10.48
N LYS A 94 5.37 -0.60 11.66
CA LYS A 94 5.03 0.64 12.37
C LYS A 94 5.33 1.92 11.58
N GLY A 95 6.24 1.87 10.61
CA GLY A 95 6.54 3.01 9.73
C GLY A 95 5.40 3.38 8.77
N LYS A 96 4.37 2.53 8.62
CA LYS A 96 3.14 2.88 7.90
C LYS A 96 2.25 3.87 8.68
N VAL A 97 2.33 3.87 10.02
CA VAL A 97 1.48 4.69 10.88
C VAL A 97 1.64 6.19 10.60
N PRO A 98 2.85 6.79 10.70
CA PRO A 98 3.01 8.23 10.46
C PRO A 98 2.61 8.65 9.04
N VAL A 99 2.78 7.76 8.07
CA VAL A 99 2.38 8.03 6.67
C VAL A 99 0.86 8.13 6.55
N VAL A 100 0.13 7.19 7.15
CA VAL A 100 -1.34 7.18 7.15
C VAL A 100 -1.89 8.37 7.95
N GLU A 101 -1.30 8.68 9.11
CA GLU A 101 -1.70 9.84 9.91
C GLU A 101 -1.46 11.17 9.18
N GLN A 102 -0.36 11.28 8.44
CA GLN A 102 -0.06 12.47 7.66
C GLN A 102 -1.04 12.63 6.50
N ASP A 103 -1.28 11.58 5.70
CA ASP A 103 -2.24 11.64 4.58
C ASP A 103 -3.66 12.00 5.08
N ALA A 104 -4.09 11.38 6.17
CA ALA A 104 -5.40 11.67 6.75
C ALA A 104 -5.51 13.14 7.21
N ARG A 105 -4.48 13.68 7.86
CA ARG A 105 -4.43 15.07 8.32
C ARG A 105 -4.44 16.05 7.16
N GLU A 106 -3.61 15.82 6.14
CA GLU A 106 -3.49 16.70 4.96
C GLU A 106 -4.77 16.73 4.12
N ASN A 107 -5.57 15.67 4.16
CA ASN A 107 -6.83 15.56 3.43
C ASN A 107 -8.07 15.71 4.32
N ASN A 108 -7.90 16.10 5.59
CA ASN A 108 -9.00 16.31 6.56
C ASN A 108 -9.86 15.06 6.78
N HIS A 109 -9.27 13.86 6.77
CA HIS A 109 -9.95 12.62 7.07
C HIS A 109 -9.86 12.24 8.55
N ASN A 110 -11.00 11.81 9.11
CA ASN A 110 -11.05 11.23 10.44
C ASN A 110 -10.68 9.75 10.38
N LEU A 111 -9.58 9.36 11.00
CA LEU A 111 -9.13 7.96 11.01
C LEU A 111 -10.15 7.00 11.62
N ALA A 112 -10.99 7.46 12.56
CA ALA A 112 -12.06 6.64 13.13
C ALA A 112 -13.15 6.24 12.10
N GLU A 113 -13.23 6.93 10.98
CA GLU A 113 -14.15 6.64 9.87
C GLU A 113 -13.45 5.94 8.70
N CYS A 114 -12.12 5.86 8.72
CA CYS A 114 -11.33 5.26 7.66
C CYS A 114 -11.34 3.72 7.69
N TYR A 115 -11.17 3.14 6.52
CA TYR A 115 -11.05 1.70 6.31
C TYR A 115 -9.57 1.32 6.13
N GLY A 116 -9.12 0.31 6.87
CA GLY A 116 -7.75 -0.19 6.78
C GLY A 116 -7.71 -1.66 6.32
N TYR A 117 -7.23 -1.91 5.10
CA TYR A 117 -7.14 -3.25 4.52
C TYR A 117 -5.71 -3.78 4.62
N GLY A 118 -5.55 -5.03 5.09
CA GLY A 118 -4.24 -5.66 5.16
C GLY A 118 -4.34 -7.19 5.23
N ASN A 119 -3.23 -7.87 4.93
CA ASN A 119 -3.19 -9.35 4.90
C ASN A 119 -2.11 -9.94 5.80
N THR A 120 -1.22 -9.11 6.35
CA THR A 120 -0.10 -9.57 7.17
C THR A 120 -0.02 -8.84 8.51
N MET A 121 0.70 -9.42 9.46
CA MET A 121 0.99 -8.77 10.76
C MET A 121 1.71 -7.42 10.60
N ALA A 122 2.41 -7.20 9.48
CA ALA A 122 3.04 -5.91 9.19
C ALA A 122 2.03 -4.78 8.94
N ASP A 123 0.81 -5.12 8.52
CA ASP A 123 -0.25 -4.16 8.21
C ASP A 123 -1.05 -3.77 9.45
N THR A 124 -1.06 -4.63 10.48
CA THR A 124 -1.85 -4.38 11.70
C THR A 124 -1.49 -3.06 12.39
N TRP A 125 -0.29 -2.55 12.18
CA TRP A 125 0.14 -1.29 12.76
C TRP A 125 -0.72 -0.10 12.30
N PHE A 126 -0.97 0.05 11.00
CA PHE A 126 -1.82 1.12 10.50
C PHE A 126 -3.31 0.76 10.61
N MET A 127 -3.67 -0.52 10.48
CA MET A 127 -5.06 -0.95 10.62
C MET A 127 -5.64 -0.61 11.99
N ARG A 128 -4.84 -0.70 13.05
CA ARG A 128 -5.26 -0.38 14.44
C ARG A 128 -5.64 1.08 14.67
N ILE A 129 -5.17 1.99 13.83
CA ILE A 129 -5.49 3.42 13.93
C ILE A 129 -6.66 3.83 13.05
N THR A 130 -7.21 2.89 12.25
CA THR A 130 -8.44 3.10 11.46
C THR A 130 -9.65 2.55 12.22
N GLY A 131 -10.80 3.19 12.03
CA GLY A 131 -12.04 2.75 12.68
C GLY A 131 -12.63 1.47 12.09
N ASN A 132 -12.26 1.11 10.85
CA ASN A 132 -12.78 -0.06 10.15
C ASN A 132 -11.61 -0.94 9.63
N PRO A 133 -10.91 -1.66 10.51
CA PRO A 133 -9.84 -2.58 10.11
C PRO A 133 -10.41 -3.87 9.50
N ILE A 134 -9.91 -4.25 8.33
CA ILE A 134 -10.40 -5.42 7.58
C ILE A 134 -9.23 -6.30 7.17
N ALA A 135 -9.19 -7.53 7.68
CA ALA A 135 -8.16 -8.53 7.38
C ALA A 135 -8.54 -9.32 6.12
N ILE A 136 -7.72 -9.23 5.06
CA ILE A 136 -7.95 -9.93 3.80
C ILE A 136 -7.06 -11.17 3.72
N ASN A 137 -7.66 -12.34 3.50
CA ASN A 137 -6.93 -13.61 3.41
C ASN A 137 -5.86 -13.78 4.50
N PRO A 138 -6.15 -13.49 5.79
CA PRO A 138 -5.14 -13.48 6.83
C PRO A 138 -4.58 -14.88 7.10
N GLY A 139 -3.26 -14.98 7.25
CA GLY A 139 -2.62 -16.17 7.80
C GLY A 139 -3.03 -16.41 9.26
N SER A 140 -2.69 -17.58 9.83
CA SER A 140 -3.17 -18.04 11.14
C SER A 140 -2.96 -17.01 12.27
N THR A 141 -1.77 -16.42 12.36
CA THR A 141 -1.44 -15.42 13.40
C THR A 141 -2.27 -14.15 13.28
N MET A 142 -2.41 -13.63 12.08
CA MET A 142 -3.22 -12.43 11.84
C MET A 142 -4.72 -12.73 12.03
N ARG A 143 -5.18 -13.89 11.61
CA ARG A 143 -6.57 -14.34 11.82
C ARG A 143 -6.92 -14.37 13.31
N LYS A 144 -6.06 -15.00 14.14
CA LYS A 144 -6.24 -15.04 15.58
C LYS A 144 -6.35 -13.61 16.16
N MET A 145 -5.41 -12.75 15.82
CA MET A 145 -5.40 -11.37 16.30
C MET A 145 -6.64 -10.57 15.82
N ALA A 146 -7.05 -10.73 14.56
CA ALA A 146 -8.24 -10.08 14.02
C ALA A 146 -9.51 -10.54 14.77
N THR A 147 -9.64 -11.84 15.06
CA THR A 147 -10.76 -12.37 15.84
C THR A 147 -10.75 -11.85 17.28
N GLU A 148 -9.59 -11.78 17.94
CA GLU A 148 -9.46 -11.28 19.31
C GLU A 148 -9.75 -9.78 19.46
N ASN A 149 -9.72 -9.03 18.34
CA ASN A 149 -9.98 -7.58 18.32
C ASN A 149 -11.28 -7.23 17.56
N ASP A 150 -12.13 -8.19 17.27
CA ASP A 150 -13.39 -8.01 16.52
C ASP A 150 -13.22 -7.34 15.15
N TRP A 151 -12.10 -7.58 14.50
CA TRP A 151 -11.85 -7.08 13.15
C TRP A 151 -12.57 -7.92 12.10
N GLU A 152 -13.11 -7.28 11.08
CA GLU A 152 -13.69 -7.98 9.94
C GLU A 152 -12.64 -8.82 9.19
N ILE A 153 -13.00 -10.06 8.82
CA ILE A 153 -12.16 -10.95 8.03
C ILE A 153 -12.87 -11.25 6.71
N LYS A 154 -12.20 -10.97 5.60
CA LYS A 154 -12.68 -11.31 4.26
C LYS A 154 -11.75 -12.30 3.57
N ILE A 155 -12.34 -13.23 2.84
CA ILE A 155 -11.61 -14.19 2.01
C ILE A 155 -11.92 -13.89 0.55
N TRP A 156 -10.91 -13.40 -0.16
CA TRP A 156 -10.98 -13.14 -1.60
C TRP A 156 -10.34 -14.30 -2.36
N LYS A 157 -10.91 -14.64 -3.50
CA LYS A 157 -10.36 -15.69 -4.37
C LYS A 157 -9.19 -15.13 -5.18
N ILE A 158 -8.04 -15.78 -5.09
CA ILE A 158 -6.81 -15.43 -5.81
C ILE A 158 -6.69 -16.38 -7.01
#